data_bea62c5d65d0fa1a9b2650d779c5b529
#
_entry.id   bea62c5d65d0fa1a9b2650d779c5b529
#
_cell.length_a   1.000
_cell.length_b   1.000
_cell.length_c   1.000
_cell.angle_alpha   90.00
_cell.angle_beta   90.00
_cell.angle_gamma   90.00
#
_symmetry.space_group_name_H-M   'P 1'
#
loop_
_entity.id
_entity.type
_entity.pdbx_description
1 polymer ?
#
loop_
_entity_poly.entity_id
_entity_poly.type
_entity_poly.pdbx_seq_one_letter_code
_entity_poly.pdbx_strand_id
1 'polypeptide(L)'
;ITYLKVTTAETPYLIREPEEVVMTQEQETAFINNCLNSDRSLMLIATLDGKHIGNCSFNPVGNYKRYRHRCEVAIALYQEFCGYGIGKIMLETVLKAAKESGFEQAELEVISDNQNAIALYEKLGFQKYGTFPDNMKYADEHYASADWMMKKL
;
A
#
# COMPACT_ATOMS: atom_id res chain seq x y z
N ILE A 1 -7.43 -10.78 -8.54
CA ILE A 1 -8.82 -10.26 -8.46
C ILE A 1 -9.48 -10.76 -7.17
N THR A 2 -9.55 -12.08 -6.90
CA THR A 2 -10.12 -12.63 -5.64
C THR A 2 -9.49 -12.00 -4.40
N TYR A 3 -8.17 -11.89 -4.37
CA TYR A 3 -7.44 -11.22 -3.28
C TYR A 3 -7.95 -9.79 -3.03
N LEU A 4 -8.09 -8.97 -4.07
CA LEU A 4 -8.59 -7.60 -3.93
C LEU A 4 -10.00 -7.55 -3.36
N LYS A 5 -10.90 -8.43 -3.82
CA LYS A 5 -12.28 -8.49 -3.29
C LYS A 5 -12.33 -8.88 -1.82
N VAL A 6 -11.49 -9.82 -1.40
CA VAL A 6 -11.45 -10.26 -0.01
C VAL A 6 -10.84 -9.18 0.88
N THR A 7 -9.69 -8.63 0.51
CA THR A 7 -9.02 -7.59 1.32
C THR A 7 -9.87 -6.33 1.48
N THR A 8 -10.59 -5.90 0.44
CA THR A 8 -11.51 -4.76 0.54
C THR A 8 -12.73 -5.04 1.44
N ALA A 9 -13.18 -6.30 1.50
CA ALA A 9 -14.28 -6.69 2.39
C ALA A 9 -13.86 -6.86 3.86
N GLU A 10 -12.58 -7.16 4.12
CA GLU A 10 -12.07 -7.43 5.47
C GLU A 10 -11.73 -6.17 6.27
N THR A 11 -11.63 -5.00 5.63
CA THR A 11 -11.21 -3.77 6.29
C THR A 11 -11.88 -2.52 5.71
N PRO A 12 -12.28 -1.55 6.56
CA PRO A 12 -12.81 -0.27 6.10
C PRO A 12 -11.71 0.73 5.69
N TYR A 13 -10.44 0.35 5.77
CA TYR A 13 -9.30 1.26 5.59
C TYR A 13 -8.76 1.33 4.16
N LEU A 14 -9.27 0.51 3.24
CA LEU A 14 -8.93 0.59 1.82
C LEU A 14 -9.89 1.52 1.09
N ILE A 15 -9.36 2.23 0.08
CA ILE A 15 -10.12 3.25 -0.67
C ILE A 15 -11.29 2.67 -1.47
N ARG A 16 -11.21 1.40 -1.87
CA ARG A 16 -12.26 0.73 -2.65
C ARG A 16 -13.20 -0.02 -1.75
N GLU A 17 -14.47 0.01 -2.09
CA GLU A 17 -15.45 -0.93 -1.57
C GLU A 17 -15.42 -2.25 -2.38
N PRO A 18 -15.88 -3.38 -1.83
CA PRO A 18 -15.80 -4.69 -2.49
C PRO A 18 -16.48 -4.72 -3.87
N GLU A 19 -17.59 -4.02 -4.05
CA GLU A 19 -18.35 -3.90 -5.29
C GLU A 19 -17.64 -3.07 -6.36
N GLU A 20 -16.68 -2.24 -5.99
CA GLU A 20 -15.86 -1.45 -6.91
C GLU A 20 -14.72 -2.26 -7.53
N VAL A 21 -14.49 -3.49 -7.05
CA VAL A 21 -13.49 -4.40 -7.61
C VAL A 21 -14.07 -5.11 -8.84
N VAL A 22 -14.18 -4.37 -9.94
CA VAL A 22 -14.78 -4.81 -11.22
C VAL A 22 -13.74 -5.11 -12.31
N MET A 23 -12.47 -5.21 -11.94
CA MET A 23 -11.37 -5.45 -12.90
C MET A 23 -11.54 -6.77 -13.63
N THR A 24 -11.32 -6.76 -14.96
CA THR A 24 -11.24 -7.98 -15.75
C THR A 24 -9.86 -8.64 -15.59
N GLN A 25 -9.79 -9.91 -16.00
CA GLN A 25 -8.51 -10.65 -15.99
C GLN A 25 -7.47 -9.99 -16.91
N GLU A 26 -7.91 -9.44 -18.05
CA GLU A 26 -7.05 -8.75 -19.00
C GLU A 26 -6.46 -7.46 -18.39
N GLN A 27 -7.28 -6.69 -17.68
CA GLN A 27 -6.84 -5.46 -17.01
C GLN A 27 -5.82 -5.77 -15.90
N GLU A 28 -6.08 -6.81 -15.10
CA GLU A 28 -5.15 -7.23 -14.05
C GLU A 28 -3.84 -7.75 -14.64
N THR A 29 -3.91 -8.54 -15.72
CA THR A 29 -2.73 -9.04 -16.44
C THR A 29 -1.90 -7.88 -17.01
N ALA A 30 -2.55 -6.89 -17.61
CA ALA A 30 -1.86 -5.69 -18.12
C ALA A 30 -1.19 -4.90 -16.98
N PHE A 31 -1.85 -4.74 -15.84
CA PHE A 31 -1.29 -4.09 -14.66
C PHE A 31 -0.03 -4.82 -14.14
N ILE A 32 -0.11 -6.16 -13.98
CA ILE A 32 1.02 -6.98 -13.54
C ILE A 32 2.19 -6.87 -14.53
N ASN A 33 1.92 -6.97 -15.84
CA ASN A 33 2.96 -6.83 -16.86
C ASN A 33 3.61 -5.45 -16.85
N ASN A 34 2.86 -4.38 -16.60
CA ASN A 34 3.42 -3.04 -16.46
C ASN A 34 4.36 -2.95 -15.24
N CYS A 35 3.99 -3.56 -14.12
CA CYS A 35 4.88 -3.65 -12.94
C CYS A 35 6.16 -4.44 -13.25
N LEU A 36 6.05 -5.60 -13.93
CA LEU A 36 7.19 -6.45 -14.27
C LEU A 36 8.18 -5.80 -15.25
N ASN A 37 7.70 -4.91 -16.11
CA ASN A 37 8.51 -4.20 -17.11
C ASN A 37 8.97 -2.81 -16.63
N SER A 38 8.73 -2.45 -15.38
CA SER A 38 9.10 -1.14 -14.82
C SER A 38 10.37 -1.26 -13.98
N ASP A 39 11.36 -0.40 -14.26
CA ASP A 39 12.54 -0.25 -13.41
C ASP A 39 12.26 0.57 -12.14
N ARG A 40 11.07 1.14 -12.04
CA ARG A 40 10.72 2.11 -10.99
C ARG A 40 9.44 1.77 -10.24
N SER A 41 8.92 0.59 -10.43
CA SER A 41 7.77 0.07 -9.67
C SER A 41 8.05 -1.36 -9.28
N LEU A 42 7.56 -1.76 -8.14
CA LEU A 42 7.63 -3.14 -7.67
C LEU A 42 6.32 -3.52 -7.01
N MET A 43 5.84 -4.71 -7.29
CA MET A 43 4.80 -5.36 -6.51
C MET A 43 5.35 -6.68 -5.97
N LEU A 44 5.52 -6.74 -4.66
CA LEU A 44 5.91 -7.94 -3.92
C LEU A 44 4.64 -8.70 -3.53
N ILE A 45 4.61 -9.99 -3.81
CA ILE A 45 3.51 -10.88 -3.44
C ILE A 45 4.00 -11.80 -2.33
N ALA A 46 3.28 -11.86 -1.22
CA ALA A 46 3.49 -12.84 -0.16
C ALA A 46 2.66 -14.09 -0.45
N THR A 47 3.28 -15.26 -0.31
CA THR A 47 2.61 -16.56 -0.44
C THR A 47 2.89 -17.44 0.77
N LEU A 48 1.90 -18.23 1.18
CA LEU A 48 2.05 -19.28 2.20
C LEU A 48 1.46 -20.57 1.62
N ASP A 49 2.27 -21.62 1.54
CA ASP A 49 1.90 -22.93 0.96
C ASP A 49 1.28 -22.79 -0.46
N GLY A 50 1.83 -21.87 -1.25
CA GLY A 50 1.35 -21.57 -2.62
C GLY A 50 0.11 -20.67 -2.67
N LYS A 51 -0.48 -20.31 -1.55
CA LYS A 51 -1.59 -19.35 -1.46
C LYS A 51 -1.07 -17.93 -1.42
N HIS A 52 -1.66 -17.05 -2.22
CA HIS A 52 -1.46 -15.60 -2.14
C HIS A 52 -2.08 -15.07 -0.85
N ILE A 53 -1.31 -14.38 -0.02
CA ILE A 53 -1.77 -13.88 1.28
C ILE A 53 -1.62 -12.36 1.46
N GLY A 54 -0.89 -11.68 0.58
CA GLY A 54 -0.71 -10.24 0.66
C GLY A 54 0.13 -9.65 -0.46
N ASN A 55 -0.03 -8.35 -0.67
CA ASN A 55 0.75 -7.53 -1.58
C ASN A 55 1.41 -6.37 -0.83
N CYS A 56 2.61 -6.02 -1.26
CA CYS A 56 3.28 -4.78 -0.87
C CYS A 56 3.96 -4.19 -2.10
N SER A 57 3.87 -2.89 -2.31
CA SER A 57 4.39 -2.27 -3.53
C SER A 57 5.02 -0.92 -3.28
N PHE A 58 5.87 -0.49 -4.20
CA PHE A 58 6.18 0.92 -4.38
C PHE A 58 5.93 1.35 -5.83
N ASN A 59 5.55 2.61 -6.01
CA ASN A 59 5.39 3.26 -7.30
C ASN A 59 5.93 4.70 -7.22
N PRO A 60 6.42 5.28 -8.34
CA PRO A 60 6.86 6.67 -8.34
C PRO A 60 5.69 7.62 -8.10
N VAL A 61 5.92 8.69 -7.32
CA VAL A 61 4.96 9.78 -7.12
C VAL A 61 4.98 10.70 -8.36
N GLY A 62 4.47 10.20 -9.48
CA GLY A 62 4.43 10.90 -10.75
C GLY A 62 5.74 10.87 -11.54
N ASN A 63 5.70 11.41 -12.79
CA ASN A 63 6.74 11.22 -13.80
C ASN A 63 7.66 12.43 -13.98
N TYR A 64 7.48 13.51 -13.21
CA TYR A 64 8.26 14.73 -13.35
C TYR A 64 9.64 14.61 -12.69
N LYS A 65 10.67 15.20 -13.31
CA LYS A 65 12.06 15.16 -12.82
C LYS A 65 12.21 15.59 -11.36
N ARG A 66 11.43 16.60 -10.93
CA ARG A 66 11.47 17.12 -9.56
C ARG A 66 10.87 16.17 -8.52
N TYR A 67 10.09 15.16 -8.94
CA TYR A 67 9.48 14.13 -8.08
C TYR A 67 10.21 12.78 -8.15
N ARG A 68 11.27 12.67 -8.95
CA ARG A 68 11.97 11.39 -9.16
C ARG A 68 12.54 10.74 -7.90
N HIS A 69 12.78 11.53 -6.86
CA HIS A 69 13.29 11.03 -5.59
C HIS A 69 12.20 10.41 -4.67
N ARG A 70 10.94 10.48 -5.06
CA ARG A 70 9.78 10.11 -4.23
C ARG A 70 9.10 8.86 -4.77
N CYS A 71 8.76 7.94 -3.88
CA CYS A 71 7.86 6.82 -4.17
C CYS A 71 6.74 6.74 -3.13
N GLU A 72 5.61 6.25 -3.57
CA GLU A 72 4.49 5.87 -2.71
C GLU A 72 4.55 4.38 -2.43
N VAL A 73 4.31 3.96 -1.19
CA VAL A 73 4.25 2.55 -0.79
C VAL A 73 2.84 2.19 -0.34
N ALA A 74 2.45 0.96 -0.65
CA ALA A 74 1.16 0.41 -0.25
C ALA A 74 1.33 -1.05 0.20
N ILE A 75 0.54 -1.47 1.17
CA ILE A 75 0.51 -2.84 1.68
C ILE A 75 -0.91 -3.23 2.05
N ALA A 76 -1.27 -4.46 1.71
CA ALA A 76 -2.44 -5.12 2.26
C ALA A 76 -2.15 -6.62 2.43
N LEU A 77 -2.69 -7.21 3.49
CA LEU A 77 -2.67 -8.65 3.78
C LEU A 77 -4.10 -9.10 4.09
N TYR A 78 -4.40 -10.37 3.86
CA TYR A 78 -5.59 -10.94 4.46
C TYR A 78 -5.53 -10.79 5.98
N GLN A 79 -6.66 -10.47 6.59
CA GLN A 79 -6.74 -10.16 8.02
C GLN A 79 -6.22 -11.31 8.89
N GLU A 80 -6.47 -12.56 8.51
CA GLU A 80 -5.98 -13.76 9.21
C GLU A 80 -4.45 -13.86 9.30
N PHE A 81 -3.71 -13.16 8.42
CA PHE A 81 -2.24 -13.13 8.41
C PHE A 81 -1.65 -11.85 9.01
N CYS A 82 -2.48 -10.95 9.53
CA CYS A 82 -2.03 -9.77 10.24
C CYS A 82 -1.52 -10.13 11.66
N GLY A 83 -0.59 -9.33 12.18
CA GLY A 83 -0.07 -9.52 13.54
C GLY A 83 1.10 -10.52 13.68
N TYR A 84 1.45 -11.26 12.63
CA TYR A 84 2.55 -12.25 12.64
C TYR A 84 3.90 -11.70 12.17
N GLY A 85 4.00 -10.39 11.97
CA GLY A 85 5.24 -9.75 11.50
C GLY A 85 5.46 -9.79 9.98
N ILE A 86 4.58 -10.43 9.21
CA ILE A 86 4.68 -10.55 7.75
C ILE A 86 4.71 -9.17 7.09
N GLY A 87 3.81 -8.27 7.46
CA GLY A 87 3.74 -6.91 6.92
C GLY A 87 5.03 -6.12 7.15
N LYS A 88 5.68 -6.31 8.31
CA LYS A 88 6.99 -5.70 8.59
C LYS A 88 8.05 -6.17 7.59
N ILE A 89 8.18 -7.47 7.41
CA ILE A 89 9.17 -8.07 6.48
C ILE A 89 8.92 -7.60 5.04
N MET A 90 7.67 -7.56 4.62
CA MET A 90 7.29 -7.09 3.27
C MET A 90 7.67 -5.63 3.06
N LEU A 91 7.34 -4.75 4.01
CA LEU A 91 7.67 -3.33 3.93
C LEU A 91 9.19 -3.09 3.98
N GLU A 92 9.93 -3.76 4.85
CA GLU A 92 11.41 -3.68 4.89
C GLU A 92 12.02 -4.07 3.54
N THR A 93 11.52 -5.14 2.92
CA THR A 93 11.97 -5.61 1.61
C THR A 93 11.66 -4.59 0.51
N VAL A 94 10.44 -4.06 0.48
CA VAL A 94 10.00 -3.07 -0.51
C VAL A 94 10.75 -1.75 -0.35
N LEU A 95 10.96 -1.27 0.88
CA LEU A 95 11.72 -0.04 1.15
C LEU A 95 13.19 -0.16 0.74
N LYS A 96 13.81 -1.33 0.97
CA LYS A 96 15.17 -1.62 0.49
C LYS A 96 15.22 -1.58 -1.03
N ALA A 97 14.30 -2.26 -1.71
CA ALA A 97 14.23 -2.26 -3.17
C ALA A 97 13.96 -0.86 -3.74
N ALA A 98 13.12 -0.05 -3.11
CA ALA A 98 12.87 1.34 -3.49
C ALA A 98 14.15 2.18 -3.42
N LYS A 99 14.93 2.05 -2.35
CA LYS A 99 16.23 2.71 -2.21
C LYS A 99 17.21 2.27 -3.31
N GLU A 100 17.31 0.98 -3.58
CA GLU A 100 18.15 0.42 -4.64
C GLU A 100 17.73 0.88 -6.04
N SER A 101 16.44 1.18 -6.25
CA SER A 101 15.89 1.78 -7.48
C SER A 101 16.12 3.30 -7.56
N GLY A 102 16.85 3.90 -6.61
CA GLY A 102 17.24 5.31 -6.63
C GLY A 102 16.20 6.26 -6.06
N PHE A 103 15.23 5.77 -5.28
CA PHE A 103 14.36 6.65 -4.49
C PHE A 103 15.05 7.06 -3.18
N GLU A 104 14.77 8.28 -2.74
CA GLU A 104 15.33 8.87 -1.51
C GLU A 104 14.27 9.04 -0.42
N GLN A 105 13.00 8.90 -0.79
CA GLN A 105 11.85 9.14 0.08
C GLN A 105 10.69 8.22 -0.29
N ALA A 106 10.14 7.54 0.71
CA ALA A 106 8.91 6.76 0.63
C ALA A 106 7.78 7.50 1.37
N GLU A 107 6.59 7.48 0.78
CA GLU A 107 5.40 8.15 1.28
C GLU A 107 4.23 7.17 1.32
N LEU A 108 3.28 7.44 2.20
CA LEU A 108 2.02 6.71 2.27
C LEU A 108 0.91 7.57 2.85
N GLU A 109 -0.31 7.18 2.55
CA GLU A 109 -1.52 7.66 3.21
C GLU A 109 -2.13 6.51 4.02
N VAL A 110 -2.58 6.79 5.22
CA VAL A 110 -3.22 5.82 6.11
C VAL A 110 -4.41 6.46 6.81
N ILE A 111 -5.54 5.76 6.89
CA ILE A 111 -6.69 6.25 7.66
C ILE A 111 -6.29 6.42 9.13
N SER A 112 -6.59 7.58 9.71
CA SER A 112 -6.11 7.98 11.04
C SER A 112 -6.55 7.04 12.17
N ASP A 113 -7.63 6.28 11.96
CA ASP A 113 -8.14 5.28 12.90
C ASP A 113 -7.44 3.93 12.78
N ASN A 114 -6.65 3.70 11.72
CA ASN A 114 -5.91 2.45 11.52
C ASN A 114 -4.62 2.42 12.37
N GLN A 115 -4.78 2.37 13.69
CA GLN A 115 -3.69 2.46 14.65
C GLN A 115 -2.66 1.33 14.49
N ASN A 116 -3.09 0.13 14.06
CA ASN A 116 -2.18 -1.00 13.83
C ASN A 116 -1.23 -0.74 12.66
N ALA A 117 -1.72 -0.18 11.56
CA ALA A 117 -0.88 0.18 10.44
C ALA A 117 0.04 1.35 10.77
N ILE A 118 -0.49 2.39 11.43
CA ILE A 118 0.32 3.55 11.88
C ILE A 118 1.48 3.09 12.76
N ALA A 119 1.22 2.25 13.78
CA ALA A 119 2.25 1.73 14.65
C ALA A 119 3.33 0.92 13.90
N LEU A 120 2.94 0.18 12.84
CA LEU A 120 3.88 -0.53 11.97
C LEU A 120 4.74 0.45 11.18
N TYR A 121 4.16 1.48 10.58
CA TYR A 121 4.89 2.48 9.81
C TYR A 121 5.86 3.28 10.70
N GLU A 122 5.43 3.68 11.88
CA GLU A 122 6.29 4.37 12.87
C GLU A 122 7.50 3.51 13.28
N LYS A 123 7.30 2.22 13.55
CA LYS A 123 8.39 1.26 13.83
C LYS A 123 9.40 1.14 12.68
N LEU A 124 8.95 1.37 11.45
CA LEU A 124 9.81 1.36 10.26
C LEU A 124 10.43 2.73 9.97
N GLY A 125 10.17 3.73 10.82
CA GLY A 125 10.76 5.07 10.73
C GLY A 125 9.99 6.06 9.86
N PHE A 126 8.75 5.78 9.52
CA PHE A 126 7.86 6.77 8.93
C PHE A 126 7.45 7.79 9.98
N GLN A 127 7.32 9.02 9.55
CA GLN A 127 6.87 10.14 10.37
C GLN A 127 5.64 10.79 9.74
N LYS A 128 4.63 11.06 10.53
CA LYS A 128 3.46 11.82 10.11
C LYS A 128 3.85 13.28 9.88
N TYR A 129 3.47 13.82 8.72
CA TYR A 129 3.71 15.22 8.39
C TYR A 129 2.44 16.03 8.14
N GLY A 130 1.30 15.38 8.07
CA GLY A 130 0.01 16.04 7.89
C GLY A 130 -1.16 15.10 8.08
N THR A 131 -2.34 15.70 8.24
CA THR A 131 -3.62 15.00 8.26
C THR A 131 -4.57 15.68 7.28
N PHE A 132 -5.23 14.90 6.44
CA PHE A 132 -6.32 15.37 5.60
C PHE A 132 -7.64 15.06 6.30
N PRO A 133 -8.37 16.07 6.80
CA PRO A 133 -9.66 15.86 7.44
C PRO A 133 -10.70 15.40 6.43
N ASP A 134 -11.64 14.56 6.87
CA ASP A 134 -12.76 14.08 6.06
C ASP A 134 -12.33 13.49 4.70
N ASN A 135 -11.24 12.73 4.70
CA ASN A 135 -10.65 12.14 3.50
C ASN A 135 -11.55 11.09 2.85
N MET A 136 -12.19 10.25 3.67
CA MET A 136 -13.14 9.24 3.21
C MET A 136 -14.52 9.49 3.80
N LYS A 137 -15.57 9.29 2.97
CA LYS A 137 -16.97 9.24 3.41
C LYS A 137 -17.49 7.81 3.26
N TYR A 138 -18.00 7.26 4.33
CA TYR A 138 -18.57 5.91 4.36
C TYR A 138 -20.08 5.91 4.07
N ALA A 139 -20.64 4.74 3.74
CA ALA A 139 -22.05 4.57 3.39
C ALA A 139 -23.03 4.99 4.50
N ASP A 140 -22.62 4.92 5.77
CA ASP A 140 -23.37 5.36 6.94
C ASP A 140 -23.23 6.86 7.25
N GLU A 141 -22.72 7.63 6.28
CA GLU A 141 -22.53 9.09 6.33
C GLU A 141 -21.41 9.59 7.26
N HIS A 142 -20.67 8.74 7.98
CA HIS A 142 -19.54 9.20 8.75
C HIS A 142 -18.31 9.45 7.86
N TYR A 143 -17.39 10.30 8.35
CA TYR A 143 -16.13 10.63 7.68
C TYR A 143 -14.93 10.09 8.46
N ALA A 144 -13.89 9.72 7.74
CA ALA A 144 -12.59 9.41 8.32
C ALA A 144 -11.51 10.34 7.76
N SER A 145 -10.60 10.76 8.63
CA SER A 145 -9.40 11.49 8.24
C SER A 145 -8.30 10.54 7.80
N ALA A 146 -7.35 11.01 7.00
CA ALA A 146 -6.16 10.27 6.63
C ALA A 146 -4.90 11.00 7.10
N ASP A 147 -3.93 10.25 7.59
CA ASP A 147 -2.62 10.73 7.94
C ASP A 147 -1.65 10.49 6.79
N TRP A 148 -0.90 11.52 6.42
CA TRP A 148 0.19 11.42 5.48
C TRP A 148 1.50 11.20 6.23
N MET A 149 2.17 10.12 5.87
CA MET A 149 3.44 9.73 6.49
C MET A 149 4.54 9.62 5.45
N MET A 150 5.76 9.91 5.85
CA MET A 150 6.93 9.80 4.99
C MET A 150 8.16 9.30 5.74
N LYS A 151 9.09 8.69 5.00
CA LYS A 151 10.38 8.22 5.47
C LYS A 151 11.47 8.56 4.47
N LYS A 152 12.62 9.02 4.94
CA LYS A 152 13.86 9.05 4.14
C LYS A 152 14.46 7.65 4.05
N LEU A 153 14.86 7.26 2.84
CA LEU A 153 15.39 5.93 2.53
C LEU A 153 16.92 5.85 2.66
#